data_778ef20e8136081bcf53de473812445f
#
_entry.id   778ef20e8136081bcf53de473812445f
#
_cell.length_a   1.000
_cell.length_b   1.000
_cell.length_c   1.000
_cell.angle_alpha   90.00
_cell.angle_beta   90.00
_cell.angle_gamma   90.00
#
_symmetry.space_group_name_H-M   'P 1'
#
loop_
_entity.id
_entity.type
_entity.pdbx_description
1 polymer ?
#
loop_
_entity_poly.entity_id
_entity_poly.type
_entity_poly.pdbx_seq_one_letter_code
_entity_poly.pdbx_strand_id
1 'polypeptide(L)'
;EQLLNWLDLDGRNKPTFLASYFSVVDTIGHRYGPNSPEVIDSIIEVDQAIGHLLNGLEERGILNDVNLLIVSDHGMVETPTDQIINIADYIDLDTVATIGGGPFMEIRPNDNDIENIYQQLQNIDHTQVFKKEDFPEKFNYSNNDRIEPIIFLADEGWSIQKPGRSPSPGSHGYDPDYKSMDGIFIAQGPA
;
A
#
# COMPACT_ATOMS: atom_id res chain seq x y z
N GLU A 1 -19.73 10.15 13.10
CA GLU A 1 -20.25 11.33 13.83
C GLU A 1 -19.68 12.64 13.28
N GLN A 2 -18.36 12.84 13.27
CA GLN A 2 -17.74 14.12 12.91
C GLN A 2 -18.14 14.62 11.51
N LEU A 3 -18.22 13.74 10.52
CA LEU A 3 -18.66 14.11 9.17
C LEU A 3 -20.09 14.66 9.17
N LEU A 4 -21.01 14.02 9.91
CA LEU A 4 -22.39 14.44 10.04
C LEU A 4 -22.49 15.80 10.74
N ASN A 5 -21.71 16.01 11.82
CA ASN A 5 -21.65 17.29 12.52
C ASN A 5 -21.15 18.43 11.61
N TRP A 6 -20.21 18.17 10.71
CA TRP A 6 -19.75 19.16 9.74
C TRP A 6 -20.82 19.49 8.68
N LEU A 7 -21.64 18.51 8.31
CA LEU A 7 -22.76 18.74 7.39
C LEU A 7 -23.90 19.57 8.01
N ASP A 8 -23.98 19.64 9.35
CA ASP A 8 -24.94 20.47 10.07
C ASP A 8 -24.51 21.94 10.22
N LEU A 9 -23.29 22.28 9.79
CA LEU A 9 -22.81 23.66 9.83
C LEU A 9 -23.53 24.54 8.83
N ASP A 10 -23.71 25.83 9.17
CA ASP A 10 -24.42 26.80 8.36
C ASP A 10 -23.48 27.59 7.42
N GLY A 11 -24.07 28.01 6.27
CA GLY A 11 -23.48 28.97 5.35
C GLY A 11 -22.08 28.58 4.86
N ARG A 12 -21.12 29.50 4.95
CA ARG A 12 -19.74 29.30 4.44
C ARG A 12 -18.91 28.30 5.26
N ASN A 13 -19.39 27.88 6.43
CA ASN A 13 -18.72 26.91 7.28
C ASN A 13 -19.08 25.48 6.90
N LYS A 14 -20.15 25.28 6.13
CA LYS A 14 -20.57 23.95 5.66
C LYS A 14 -19.60 23.49 4.56
N PRO A 15 -18.88 22.39 4.75
CA PRO A 15 -17.97 21.88 3.74
C PRO A 15 -18.75 21.27 2.55
N THR A 16 -18.20 21.43 1.35
CA THR A 16 -18.71 20.81 0.11
C THR A 16 -17.94 19.57 -0.27
N PHE A 17 -16.78 19.34 0.36
CA PHE A 17 -15.97 18.15 0.21
C PHE A 17 -15.52 17.67 1.58
N LEU A 18 -15.71 16.39 1.85
CA LEU A 18 -15.30 15.69 3.07
C LEU A 18 -14.53 14.44 2.68
N ALA A 19 -13.44 14.19 3.38
CA ALA A 19 -12.67 12.95 3.25
C ALA A 19 -12.50 12.31 4.62
N SER A 20 -12.56 11.00 4.67
CA SER A 20 -12.29 10.19 5.86
C SER A 20 -11.40 9.00 5.48
N TYR A 21 -10.56 8.57 6.40
CA TYR A 21 -9.68 7.44 6.22
C TYR A 21 -9.87 6.43 7.35
N PHE A 22 -9.95 5.16 7.00
CA PHE A 22 -10.05 4.04 7.92
C PHE A 22 -8.82 3.14 7.75
N SER A 23 -7.88 3.21 8.70
CA SER A 23 -6.64 2.43 8.67
C SER A 23 -6.79 1.01 9.22
N VAL A 24 -7.94 0.70 9.84
CA VAL A 24 -8.09 -0.53 10.63
C VAL A 24 -7.92 -1.79 9.79
N VAL A 25 -8.51 -1.83 8.59
CA VAL A 25 -8.46 -3.02 7.70
C VAL A 25 -7.01 -3.31 7.28
N ASP A 26 -6.28 -2.29 6.84
CA ASP A 26 -4.87 -2.40 6.48
C ASP A 26 -4.00 -2.85 7.67
N THR A 27 -4.14 -2.17 8.81
CA THR A 27 -3.40 -2.48 10.03
C THR A 27 -3.61 -3.94 10.49
N ILE A 28 -4.85 -4.40 10.45
CA ILE A 28 -5.21 -5.78 10.85
C ILE A 28 -4.70 -6.77 9.79
N GLY A 29 -4.83 -6.43 8.51
CA GLY A 29 -4.30 -7.24 7.40
C GLY A 29 -2.80 -7.47 7.50
N HIS A 30 -2.02 -6.45 7.80
CA HIS A 30 -0.59 -6.59 8.07
C HIS A 30 -0.30 -7.51 9.27
N ARG A 31 -1.11 -7.43 10.31
CA ARG A 31 -0.86 -8.14 11.57
C ARG A 31 -1.26 -9.61 11.53
N TYR A 32 -2.32 -9.95 10.83
CA TYR A 32 -2.95 -11.28 10.88
C TYR A 32 -3.04 -11.96 9.50
N GLY A 33 -2.74 -11.24 8.43
CA GLY A 33 -2.94 -11.67 7.05
C GLY A 33 -4.33 -11.31 6.50
N PRO A 34 -4.44 -11.11 5.17
CA PRO A 34 -5.66 -10.60 4.55
C PRO A 34 -6.86 -11.56 4.63
N ASN A 35 -6.62 -12.87 4.80
CA ASN A 35 -7.66 -13.90 4.88
C ASN A 35 -8.05 -14.24 6.33
N SER A 36 -7.58 -13.50 7.33
CA SER A 36 -7.84 -13.77 8.73
C SER A 36 -9.26 -13.39 9.16
N PRO A 37 -9.83 -14.06 10.19
CA PRO A 37 -11.09 -13.64 10.78
C PRO A 37 -11.08 -12.21 11.30
N GLU A 38 -9.93 -11.76 11.80
CA GLU A 38 -9.73 -10.41 12.33
C GLU A 38 -9.89 -9.34 11.23
N VAL A 39 -9.47 -9.63 10.00
CA VAL A 39 -9.72 -8.74 8.85
C VAL A 39 -11.20 -8.68 8.53
N ILE A 40 -11.91 -9.81 8.55
CA ILE A 40 -13.36 -9.84 8.35
C ILE A 40 -14.07 -8.97 9.39
N ASP A 41 -13.70 -9.10 10.66
CA ASP A 41 -14.26 -8.28 11.74
C ASP A 41 -13.97 -6.78 11.54
N SER A 42 -12.77 -6.43 11.09
CA SER A 42 -12.41 -5.04 10.80
C SER A 42 -13.17 -4.45 9.61
N ILE A 43 -13.46 -5.26 8.58
CA ILE A 43 -14.31 -4.86 7.44
C ILE A 43 -15.74 -4.60 7.91
N ILE A 44 -16.30 -5.47 8.77
CA ILE A 44 -17.62 -5.28 9.36
C ILE A 44 -17.69 -3.99 10.17
N GLU A 45 -16.63 -3.65 10.94
CA GLU A 45 -16.57 -2.40 11.68
C GLU A 45 -16.65 -1.17 10.75
N VAL A 46 -15.90 -1.18 9.65
CA VAL A 46 -15.92 -0.10 8.65
C VAL A 46 -17.29 -0.03 7.95
N ASP A 47 -17.87 -1.17 7.56
CA ASP A 47 -19.21 -1.24 6.95
C ASP A 47 -20.28 -0.63 7.88
N GLN A 48 -20.25 -0.95 9.18
CA GLN A 48 -21.14 -0.35 10.17
C GLN A 48 -20.96 1.15 10.28
N ALA A 49 -19.71 1.66 10.22
CA ALA A 49 -19.44 3.09 10.25
C ALA A 49 -19.99 3.80 9.00
N ILE A 50 -19.88 3.16 7.82
CA ILE A 50 -20.48 3.66 6.57
C ILE A 50 -22.00 3.61 6.66
N GLY A 51 -22.58 2.53 7.17
CA GLY A 51 -24.03 2.42 7.40
C GLY A 51 -24.56 3.53 8.32
N HIS A 52 -23.81 3.87 9.38
CA HIS A 52 -24.14 4.99 10.26
C HIS A 52 -24.11 6.34 9.51
N LEU A 53 -23.13 6.55 8.62
CA LEU A 53 -23.08 7.74 7.78
C LEU A 53 -24.28 7.83 6.85
N LEU A 54 -24.63 6.74 6.14
CA LEU A 54 -25.76 6.69 5.22
C LEU A 54 -27.09 7.00 5.94
N ASN A 55 -27.33 6.38 7.09
CA ASN A 55 -28.51 6.68 7.92
C ASN A 55 -28.57 8.16 8.35
N GLY A 56 -27.42 8.70 8.75
CA GLY A 56 -27.37 10.12 9.13
C GLY A 56 -27.60 11.08 7.97
N LEU A 57 -27.22 10.71 6.74
CA LEU A 57 -27.54 11.48 5.52
C LEU A 57 -29.04 11.39 5.19
N GLU A 58 -29.65 10.20 5.35
CA GLU A 58 -31.08 9.99 5.13
C GLU A 58 -31.95 10.75 6.13
N GLU A 59 -31.61 10.70 7.43
CA GLU A 59 -32.28 11.48 8.49
C GLU A 59 -32.30 13.00 8.22
N ARG A 60 -31.25 13.50 7.54
CA ARG A 60 -31.11 14.90 7.11
C ARG A 60 -31.80 15.20 5.79
N GLY A 61 -32.36 14.18 5.11
CA GLY A 61 -32.98 14.30 3.80
C GLY A 61 -32.03 14.69 2.66
N ILE A 62 -30.72 14.46 2.82
CA ILE A 62 -29.68 14.85 1.85
C ILE A 62 -28.95 13.68 1.21
N LEU A 63 -29.37 12.44 1.48
CA LEU A 63 -28.71 11.24 0.92
C LEU A 63 -28.63 11.27 -0.61
N ASN A 64 -29.68 11.76 -1.27
CA ASN A 64 -29.74 11.87 -2.73
C ASN A 64 -29.06 13.14 -3.31
N ASP A 65 -28.57 14.02 -2.46
CA ASP A 65 -27.88 15.24 -2.85
C ASP A 65 -26.35 15.14 -2.67
N VAL A 66 -25.87 14.02 -2.12
CA VAL A 66 -24.46 13.76 -1.82
C VAL A 66 -23.89 12.67 -2.72
N ASN A 67 -22.75 12.95 -3.36
CA ASN A 67 -21.95 11.92 -3.99
C ASN A 67 -21.07 11.25 -2.92
N LEU A 68 -21.26 9.96 -2.69
CA LEU A 68 -20.44 9.14 -1.80
C LEU A 68 -19.51 8.26 -2.65
N LEU A 69 -18.21 8.37 -2.38
CA LEU A 69 -17.19 7.50 -2.97
C LEU A 69 -16.50 6.72 -1.85
N ILE A 70 -16.41 5.40 -2.01
CA ILE A 70 -15.65 4.51 -1.14
C ILE A 70 -14.57 3.87 -2.00
N VAL A 71 -13.31 4.10 -1.61
CA VAL A 71 -12.16 3.61 -2.36
C VAL A 71 -11.15 2.99 -1.39
N SER A 72 -10.38 2.01 -1.85
CA SER A 72 -9.12 1.67 -1.20
C SER A 72 -7.94 2.08 -2.08
N ASP A 73 -6.81 2.34 -1.46
CA ASP A 73 -5.55 2.71 -2.12
C ASP A 73 -4.86 1.50 -2.75
N HIS A 74 -5.04 0.30 -2.20
CA HIS A 74 -4.48 -0.96 -2.67
C HIS A 74 -5.29 -2.15 -2.13
N GLY A 75 -4.93 -3.35 -2.62
CA GLY A 75 -5.29 -4.62 -2.01
C GLY A 75 -4.20 -5.12 -1.06
N MET A 76 -4.16 -6.44 -0.78
CA MET A 76 -3.18 -7.05 0.11
C MET A 76 -3.03 -8.55 -0.19
N VAL A 77 -1.84 -9.09 -0.01
CA VAL A 77 -1.53 -10.51 -0.18
C VAL A 77 -0.91 -11.10 1.09
N GLU A 78 -1.09 -12.39 1.30
CA GLU A 78 -0.38 -13.13 2.34
C GLU A 78 1.11 -13.18 2.05
N THR A 79 1.92 -13.04 3.10
CA THR A 79 3.39 -13.08 3.02
C THR A 79 3.90 -14.19 3.93
N PRO A 80 4.03 -15.42 3.41
CA PRO A 80 4.52 -16.57 4.17
C PRO A 80 5.93 -16.33 4.75
N THR A 81 6.20 -16.87 5.93
CA THR A 81 7.47 -16.67 6.63
C THR A 81 8.64 -17.43 6.02
N ASP A 82 8.39 -18.33 5.07
CA ASP A 82 9.38 -19.09 4.31
C ASP A 82 9.65 -18.52 2.90
N GLN A 83 8.90 -17.47 2.49
CA GLN A 83 9.10 -16.74 1.24
C GLN A 83 9.91 -15.45 1.47
N ILE A 84 11.14 -15.61 1.93
CA ILE A 84 12.03 -14.49 2.28
C ILE A 84 13.25 -14.47 1.35
N ILE A 85 13.55 -13.29 0.83
CA ILE A 85 14.80 -12.97 0.16
C ILE A 85 15.66 -12.19 1.16
N ASN A 86 16.64 -12.84 1.79
CA ASN A 86 17.56 -12.14 2.68
C ASN A 86 18.61 -11.41 1.83
N ILE A 87 18.48 -10.09 1.74
CA ILE A 87 19.32 -9.26 0.86
C ILE A 87 20.83 -9.37 1.21
N ALA A 88 21.17 -9.67 2.46
CA ALA A 88 22.56 -9.82 2.89
C ALA A 88 23.23 -11.09 2.35
N ASP A 89 22.49 -12.03 1.78
CA ASP A 89 23.05 -13.21 1.13
C ASP A 89 23.65 -12.89 -0.26
N TYR A 90 23.34 -11.69 -0.80
CA TYR A 90 23.69 -11.30 -2.15
C TYR A 90 24.61 -10.06 -2.19
N ILE A 91 24.43 -9.11 -1.28
CA ILE A 91 25.23 -7.88 -1.21
C ILE A 91 25.70 -7.58 0.22
N ASP A 92 26.83 -6.91 0.32
CA ASP A 92 27.34 -6.39 1.61
C ASP A 92 26.57 -5.12 2.00
N LEU A 93 25.75 -5.24 3.06
CA LEU A 93 24.93 -4.13 3.55
C LEU A 93 25.71 -2.94 4.10
N ASP A 94 27.00 -3.11 4.44
CA ASP A 94 27.87 -2.02 4.86
C ASP A 94 28.31 -1.12 3.68
N THR A 95 28.17 -1.62 2.44
CA THR A 95 28.54 -0.90 1.22
C THR A 95 27.38 -0.15 0.56
N VAL A 96 26.17 -0.28 1.08
CA VAL A 96 24.96 0.32 0.50
C VAL A 96 24.08 1.00 1.54
N ALA A 97 23.35 2.04 1.12
CA ALA A 97 22.18 2.52 1.83
C ALA A 97 20.93 1.87 1.23
N THR A 98 19.98 1.44 2.07
CA THR A 98 18.74 0.83 1.63
C THR A 98 17.52 1.49 2.26
N ILE A 99 16.45 1.66 1.48
CA ILE A 99 15.16 2.20 1.90
C ILE A 99 14.10 1.15 1.60
N GLY A 100 13.17 0.93 2.54
CA GLY A 100 12.11 -0.06 2.38
C GLY A 100 12.52 -1.48 2.78
N GLY A 101 11.81 -2.44 2.21
CA GLY A 101 11.85 -3.89 2.47
C GLY A 101 10.46 -4.48 2.25
N GLY A 102 10.32 -5.78 2.34
CA GLY A 102 9.10 -6.45 1.93
C GLY A 102 9.00 -6.54 0.41
N PRO A 103 7.91 -6.07 -0.22
CA PRO A 103 7.75 -6.16 -1.68
C PRO A 103 8.73 -5.30 -2.47
N PHE A 104 9.26 -4.24 -1.86
CA PHE A 104 9.98 -3.18 -2.56
C PHE A 104 11.14 -2.68 -1.72
N MET A 105 12.33 -2.56 -2.32
CA MET A 105 13.51 -1.97 -1.70
C MET A 105 14.26 -1.09 -2.70
N GLU A 106 14.63 0.10 -2.27
CA GLU A 106 15.57 0.97 -2.99
C GLU A 106 16.98 0.82 -2.43
N ILE A 107 17.97 0.89 -3.29
CA ILE A 107 19.37 0.64 -2.93
C ILE A 107 20.27 1.69 -3.57
N ARG A 108 21.13 2.30 -2.76
CA ARG A 108 22.18 3.23 -3.20
C ARG A 108 23.55 2.75 -2.74
N PRO A 109 24.46 2.41 -3.66
CA PRO A 109 25.87 2.12 -3.33
C PRO A 109 26.58 3.36 -2.73
N ASN A 110 27.38 3.14 -1.69
CA ASN A 110 28.09 4.23 -1.00
C ASN A 110 29.24 4.81 -1.85
N ASP A 111 29.79 4.01 -2.75
CA ASP A 111 30.88 4.38 -3.68
C ASP A 111 30.37 4.76 -5.09
N ASN A 112 29.05 4.81 -5.28
CA ASN A 112 28.37 5.02 -6.57
C ASN A 112 28.64 3.92 -7.63
N ASP A 113 29.15 2.75 -7.27
CA ASP A 113 29.29 1.62 -8.18
C ASP A 113 27.95 0.89 -8.36
N ILE A 114 27.04 1.58 -9.04
CA ILE A 114 25.67 1.10 -9.32
C ILE A 114 25.71 -0.21 -10.09
N GLU A 115 26.62 -0.30 -11.08
CA GLU A 115 26.70 -1.47 -11.95
C GLU A 115 27.03 -2.74 -11.19
N ASN A 116 27.98 -2.68 -10.28
CA ASN A 116 28.40 -3.85 -9.49
C ASN A 116 27.26 -4.37 -8.61
N ILE A 117 26.56 -3.49 -7.87
CA ILE A 117 25.43 -3.90 -7.03
C ILE A 117 24.26 -4.41 -7.90
N TYR A 118 23.98 -3.75 -9.02
CA TYR A 118 22.95 -4.20 -9.96
C TYR A 118 23.24 -5.62 -10.47
N GLN A 119 24.47 -5.92 -10.86
CA GLN A 119 24.87 -7.25 -11.34
C GLN A 119 24.76 -8.33 -10.26
N GLN A 120 25.06 -8.02 -8.99
CA GLN A 120 24.92 -8.96 -7.88
C GLN A 120 23.46 -9.31 -7.58
N LEU A 121 22.52 -8.38 -7.86
CA LEU A 121 21.08 -8.57 -7.62
C LEU A 121 20.36 -9.19 -8.82
N GLN A 122 21.02 -9.27 -9.99
CA GLN A 122 20.44 -9.93 -11.14
C GLN A 122 20.31 -11.45 -10.90
N ASN A 123 19.25 -12.02 -11.47
CA ASN A 123 19.01 -13.47 -11.44
C ASN A 123 18.78 -14.07 -10.03
N ILE A 124 18.35 -13.26 -9.08
CA ILE A 124 17.81 -13.76 -7.81
C ILE A 124 16.37 -14.23 -8.07
N ASP A 125 16.09 -15.48 -7.74
CA ASP A 125 14.76 -16.05 -7.92
C ASP A 125 13.70 -15.21 -7.17
N HIS A 126 12.53 -15.08 -7.77
CA HIS A 126 11.40 -14.32 -7.22
C HIS A 126 11.65 -12.82 -7.04
N THR A 127 12.51 -12.25 -7.87
CA THR A 127 12.79 -10.81 -7.85
C THR A 127 12.95 -10.22 -9.23
N GLN A 128 12.79 -8.91 -9.30
CA GLN A 128 13.14 -8.08 -10.44
C GLN A 128 14.00 -6.92 -9.94
N VAL A 129 15.10 -6.66 -10.61
CA VAL A 129 15.97 -5.52 -10.31
C VAL A 129 16.02 -4.58 -11.51
N PHE A 130 15.94 -3.29 -11.23
CA PHE A 130 16.00 -2.23 -12.23
C PHE A 130 16.99 -1.16 -11.81
N LYS A 131 17.65 -0.55 -12.78
CA LYS A 131 18.20 0.78 -12.58
C LYS A 131 17.05 1.79 -12.68
N LYS A 132 17.16 2.90 -11.96
CA LYS A 132 16.11 3.93 -11.91
C LYS A 132 15.70 4.41 -13.31
N GLU A 133 16.67 4.63 -14.19
CA GLU A 133 16.47 5.07 -15.58
C GLU A 133 15.72 4.05 -16.45
N ASP A 134 15.80 2.76 -16.11
CA ASP A 134 15.18 1.65 -16.84
C ASP A 134 13.88 1.16 -16.16
N PHE A 135 13.44 1.85 -15.08
CA PHE A 135 12.26 1.41 -14.34
C PHE A 135 11.00 1.57 -15.19
N PRO A 136 10.14 0.52 -15.30
CA PRO A 136 9.01 0.53 -16.22
C PRO A 136 8.04 1.68 -15.99
N GLU A 137 7.63 2.35 -17.07
CA GLU A 137 6.72 3.51 -17.02
C GLU A 137 5.38 3.21 -16.34
N LYS A 138 4.91 1.95 -16.38
CA LYS A 138 3.66 1.53 -15.75
C LYS A 138 3.59 1.84 -14.25
N PHE A 139 4.73 1.90 -13.58
CA PHE A 139 4.79 2.22 -12.14
C PHE A 139 4.68 3.72 -11.85
N ASN A 140 4.84 4.59 -12.86
CA ASN A 140 4.90 6.05 -12.68
C ASN A 140 5.88 6.49 -11.57
N TYR A 141 6.99 5.78 -11.42
CA TYR A 141 7.93 5.89 -10.31
C TYR A 141 9.38 5.93 -10.79
N SER A 142 9.84 7.07 -11.32
CA SER A 142 11.25 7.26 -11.74
C SER A 142 11.66 8.72 -11.80
N ASN A 143 10.71 9.67 -11.72
CA ASN A 143 10.94 11.09 -12.03
C ASN A 143 11.25 11.96 -10.81
N ASN A 144 11.83 11.40 -9.74
CA ASN A 144 12.16 12.18 -8.55
C ASN A 144 13.58 11.88 -8.07
N ASP A 145 14.32 12.93 -7.69
CA ASP A 145 15.73 12.79 -7.24
C ASP A 145 15.87 12.05 -5.90
N ARG A 146 14.77 11.86 -5.16
CA ARG A 146 14.76 11.09 -3.92
C ARG A 146 14.68 9.58 -4.14
N ILE A 147 14.38 9.14 -5.36
CA ILE A 147 14.37 7.73 -5.72
C ILE A 147 15.81 7.27 -5.91
N GLU A 148 16.19 6.20 -5.25
CA GLU A 148 17.53 5.67 -5.28
C GLU A 148 17.88 5.01 -6.64
N PRO A 149 19.16 4.85 -6.99
CA PRO A 149 19.56 4.43 -8.32
C PRO A 149 19.20 2.98 -8.68
N ILE A 150 18.96 2.13 -7.69
CA ILE A 150 18.56 0.72 -7.91
C ILE A 150 17.21 0.50 -7.22
N ILE A 151 16.28 -0.10 -7.93
CA ILE A 151 14.95 -0.49 -7.48
C ILE A 151 14.88 -2.03 -7.53
N PHE A 152 14.57 -2.65 -6.41
CA PHE A 152 14.53 -4.08 -6.24
C PHE A 152 13.13 -4.50 -5.78
N LEU A 153 12.43 -5.29 -6.60
CA LEU A 153 11.07 -5.74 -6.38
C LEU A 153 11.05 -7.23 -6.07
N ALA A 154 10.19 -7.64 -5.16
CA ALA A 154 9.86 -9.04 -4.94
C ALA A 154 8.64 -9.45 -5.78
N ASP A 155 8.58 -10.72 -6.17
CA ASP A 155 7.35 -11.33 -6.69
C ASP A 155 6.27 -11.38 -5.61
N GLU A 156 5.01 -11.49 -6.03
CA GLU A 156 3.85 -11.55 -5.13
C GLU A 156 4.05 -12.62 -4.03
N GLY A 157 3.82 -12.21 -2.79
CA GLY A 157 3.97 -13.07 -1.61
C GLY A 157 5.40 -13.22 -1.10
N TRP A 158 6.41 -12.82 -1.87
CA TRP A 158 7.81 -12.82 -1.44
C TRP A 158 8.20 -11.52 -0.74
N SER A 159 9.17 -11.59 0.14
CA SER A 159 9.56 -10.46 0.98
C SER A 159 11.07 -10.28 1.04
N ILE A 160 11.56 -9.12 0.57
CA ILE A 160 12.95 -8.72 0.70
C ILE A 160 13.20 -8.27 2.13
N GLN A 161 14.09 -8.95 2.85
CA GLN A 161 14.36 -8.67 4.26
C GLN A 161 15.85 -8.47 4.53
N LYS A 162 16.13 -7.70 5.58
CA LYS A 162 17.47 -7.64 6.20
C LYS A 162 17.60 -8.73 7.27
N PRO A 163 18.82 -9.13 7.63
CA PRO A 163 19.03 -10.13 8.67
C PRO A 163 18.27 -9.82 9.97
N GLY A 164 17.63 -10.84 10.55
CA GLY A 164 16.87 -10.70 11.79
C GLY A 164 15.51 -10.03 11.67
N ARG A 165 15.03 -9.78 10.45
CA ARG A 165 13.68 -9.30 10.18
C ARG A 165 12.81 -10.44 9.64
N SER A 166 11.53 -10.39 9.97
CA SER A 166 10.51 -11.28 9.40
C SER A 166 9.44 -10.45 8.69
N PRO A 167 8.82 -11.00 7.64
CA PRO A 167 7.69 -10.34 7.01
C PRO A 167 6.50 -10.25 7.97
N SER A 168 5.65 -9.26 7.76
CA SER A 168 4.30 -9.27 8.33
C SER A 168 3.44 -10.33 7.62
N PRO A 169 2.43 -10.92 8.30
CA PRO A 169 1.55 -11.91 7.68
C PRO A 169 0.82 -11.46 6.42
N GLY A 170 0.58 -10.16 6.27
CA GLY A 170 0.04 -9.55 5.05
C GLY A 170 0.88 -8.38 4.61
N SER A 171 0.99 -8.17 3.30
CA SER A 171 1.73 -7.05 2.71
C SER A 171 1.11 -6.58 1.39
N HIS A 172 1.48 -5.37 0.97
CA HIS A 172 1.08 -4.73 -0.28
C HIS A 172 2.25 -3.92 -0.85
N GLY A 173 2.08 -3.37 -2.08
CA GLY A 173 3.15 -2.63 -2.75
C GLY A 173 3.96 -3.49 -3.71
N TYR A 174 3.40 -4.63 -4.13
CA TYR A 174 3.89 -5.44 -5.23
C TYR A 174 3.53 -4.79 -6.59
N ASP A 175 3.91 -5.45 -7.67
CA ASP A 175 3.56 -5.00 -9.02
C ASP A 175 2.03 -4.80 -9.14
N PRO A 176 1.55 -3.63 -9.60
CA PRO A 176 0.12 -3.35 -9.72
C PRO A 176 -0.61 -4.23 -10.74
N ASP A 177 0.09 -5.00 -11.57
CA ASP A 177 -0.53 -5.98 -12.45
C ASP A 177 -1.01 -7.24 -11.70
N TYR A 178 -0.58 -7.45 -10.44
CA TYR A 178 -1.14 -8.50 -9.61
C TYR A 178 -2.54 -8.13 -9.12
N LYS A 179 -3.48 -9.04 -9.35
CA LYS A 179 -4.88 -8.82 -9.00
C LYS A 179 -5.14 -8.64 -7.50
N SER A 180 -4.25 -9.16 -6.67
CA SER A 180 -4.28 -8.97 -5.22
C SER A 180 -3.98 -7.52 -4.78
N MET A 181 -3.41 -6.72 -5.68
CA MET A 181 -3.15 -5.29 -5.44
C MET A 181 -4.31 -4.39 -5.88
N ASP A 182 -5.35 -4.96 -6.52
CA ASP A 182 -6.54 -4.20 -6.91
C ASP A 182 -7.23 -3.58 -5.70
N GLY A 183 -7.56 -2.30 -5.80
CA GLY A 183 -8.38 -1.59 -4.85
C GLY A 183 -9.87 -1.72 -5.16
N ILE A 184 -10.72 -1.41 -4.18
CA ILE A 184 -12.16 -1.27 -4.39
C ILE A 184 -12.52 0.15 -4.83
N PHE A 185 -13.59 0.26 -5.62
CA PHE A 185 -14.21 1.53 -5.97
C PHE A 185 -15.74 1.35 -5.97
N ILE A 186 -16.41 2.08 -5.08
CA ILE A 186 -17.87 2.11 -4.99
C ILE A 186 -18.28 3.60 -5.04
N ALA A 187 -19.26 3.92 -5.86
CA ALA A 187 -19.78 5.27 -5.98
C ALA A 187 -21.32 5.26 -5.98
N GLN A 188 -21.90 6.20 -5.29
CA GLN A 188 -23.34 6.46 -5.25
C GLN A 188 -23.57 7.97 -5.17
N GLY A 189 -24.58 8.46 -5.88
CA GLY A 189 -24.97 9.87 -5.82
C GLY A 189 -25.65 10.38 -7.07
N PRO A 190 -25.97 11.68 -7.11
CA PRO A 190 -26.71 12.30 -8.21
C PRO A 190 -25.87 12.59 -9.47
N ALA A 191 -24.51 12.56 -9.37
CA ALA A 191 -23.62 12.89 -10.50
C ALA A 191 -23.08 11.66 -11.21
#